data_bd21c466fc40eac68f5b768c1f7fba3d
#
_entry.id   bd21c466fc40eac68f5b768c1f7fba3d
#
_cell.length_a   1.000
_cell.length_b   1.000
_cell.length_c   1.000
_cell.angle_alpha   90.00
_cell.angle_beta   90.00
_cell.angle_gamma   90.00
#
_symmetry.space_group_name_H-M   'P 1'
#
loop_
_entity.id
_entity.type
_entity.pdbx_description
1 polymer ?
#
loop_
_entity_poly.entity_id
_entity_poly.type
_entity_poly.pdbx_seq_one_letter_code
_entity_poly.pdbx_strand_id
1 'polypeptide(L)'
;MTRVANTNGRLRLRPARLLVVVLAGLLVGIGAFAIVRAVTQPRRTTAVFDPPVLAGQQLWGYCSGGFYARRGDTIVLTSTGHCTGEGTVAYDDDGTTVRGVFGPYARDATCPYPGHWCASSDMNYLVVATDRIPWGHLNVVDLGTDGYRVIPPGTRPLGCTDVAIGDAVEINGRDSYRRGPVTGTRENLYSPAEDGAYFPCMISAAIAVAPGDSGGAVLVRGIPAGVSSRSFDGSLGFTPLAEGLAQLGLVLCTTPDCELVPPGDGPTGAGG
;
A
#
# COMPACT_ATOMS: atom_id res chain seq x y z
N MET A 1 44.08 54.79 59.83
CA MET A 1 44.56 53.90 58.72
C MET A 1 43.62 52.71 58.60
N THR A 2 42.64 52.77 57.71
CA THR A 2 41.56 51.79 57.57
C THR A 2 41.79 51.07 56.23
N ARG A 3 42.06 49.77 56.28
CA ARG A 3 42.19 48.90 55.05
C ARG A 3 40.81 48.52 54.56
N VAL A 4 40.53 48.84 53.30
CA VAL A 4 39.37 48.37 52.56
C VAL A 4 39.71 46.99 51.98
N ALA A 5 38.96 45.98 52.30
CA ALA A 5 39.07 44.63 51.74
C ALA A 5 38.23 44.58 50.44
N ASN A 6 38.90 44.24 49.36
CA ASN A 6 38.27 44.07 48.05
C ASN A 6 37.87 42.56 47.92
N THR A 7 36.56 42.27 47.96
CA THR A 7 36.01 40.92 47.79
C THR A 7 35.51 40.73 46.37
N ASN A 8 36.41 40.40 45.47
CA ASN A 8 36.03 39.87 44.12
C ASN A 8 35.68 38.39 44.23
N GLY A 9 34.46 38.10 44.68
CA GLY A 9 33.91 36.74 44.70
C GLY A 9 33.51 36.26 43.31
N ARG A 10 34.43 35.69 42.54
CA ARG A 10 34.09 34.96 41.33
C ARG A 10 33.45 33.64 41.74
N LEU A 11 32.14 33.51 41.53
CA LEU A 11 31.43 32.21 41.64
C LEU A 11 32.00 31.25 40.62
N ARG A 12 32.93 30.41 41.03
CA ARG A 12 33.36 29.26 40.21
C ARG A 12 32.31 28.17 40.36
N LEU A 13 31.37 28.07 39.41
CA LEU A 13 30.49 26.93 39.30
C LEU A 13 31.35 25.70 39.00
N ARG A 14 31.23 24.65 39.81
CA ARG A 14 31.93 23.39 39.61
C ARG A 14 31.44 22.81 38.26
N PRO A 15 32.34 22.28 37.39
CA PRO A 15 31.99 21.84 36.04
C PRO A 15 30.88 20.77 36.03
N ALA A 16 30.79 19.95 37.08
CA ALA A 16 29.70 18.97 37.22
C ALA A 16 28.29 19.59 37.33
N ARG A 17 28.15 20.75 37.97
CA ARG A 17 26.86 21.43 38.11
C ARG A 17 26.44 22.13 36.81
N LEU A 18 27.40 22.62 36.03
CA LEU A 18 27.13 23.17 34.69
C LEU A 18 26.64 22.10 33.73
N LEU A 19 27.23 20.91 33.75
CA LEU A 19 26.82 19.77 32.91
C LEU A 19 25.39 19.33 33.19
N VAL A 20 24.99 19.25 34.47
CA VAL A 20 23.63 18.85 34.85
C VAL A 20 22.59 19.87 34.37
N VAL A 21 22.88 21.16 34.48
CA VAL A 21 21.97 22.22 34.03
C VAL A 21 21.81 22.21 32.49
N VAL A 22 22.90 21.96 31.74
CA VAL A 22 22.84 21.87 30.28
C VAL A 22 22.06 20.63 29.83
N LEU A 23 22.30 19.46 30.46
CA LEU A 23 21.55 18.24 30.14
C LEU A 23 20.06 18.35 30.48
N ALA A 24 19.71 18.95 31.61
CA ALA A 24 18.32 19.18 31.97
C ALA A 24 17.63 20.15 31.00
N GLY A 25 18.32 21.20 30.58
CA GLY A 25 17.80 22.15 29.57
C GLY A 25 17.58 21.48 28.20
N LEU A 26 18.46 20.58 27.79
CA LEU A 26 18.34 19.83 26.53
C LEU A 26 17.14 18.86 26.57
N LEU A 27 16.95 18.15 27.67
CA LEU A 27 15.82 17.22 27.83
C LEU A 27 14.47 17.96 27.85
N VAL A 28 14.39 19.11 28.50
CA VAL A 28 13.18 19.95 28.49
C VAL A 28 12.92 20.52 27.10
N GLY A 29 13.97 20.93 26.36
CA GLY A 29 13.86 21.42 24.99
C GLY A 29 13.38 20.35 24.03
N ILE A 30 13.90 19.14 24.11
CA ILE A 30 13.49 18.00 23.30
C ILE A 30 12.03 17.59 23.62
N GLY A 31 11.68 17.56 24.91
CA GLY A 31 10.31 17.28 25.34
C GLY A 31 9.31 18.32 24.84
N ALA A 32 9.62 19.59 24.94
CA ALA A 32 8.77 20.67 24.44
C ALA A 32 8.62 20.65 22.91
N PHE A 33 9.71 20.36 22.19
CA PHE A 33 9.66 20.24 20.72
C PHE A 33 8.83 19.04 20.26
N ALA A 34 8.92 17.90 20.96
CA ALA A 34 8.10 16.73 20.68
C ALA A 34 6.61 16.98 20.95
N ILE A 35 6.29 17.69 22.05
CA ILE A 35 4.91 18.05 22.37
C ILE A 35 4.36 19.07 21.36
N VAL A 36 5.13 20.08 20.98
CA VAL A 36 4.71 21.05 19.95
C VAL A 36 4.49 20.37 18.61
N ARG A 37 5.35 19.43 18.21
CA ARG A 37 5.16 18.66 16.98
C ARG A 37 3.91 17.76 17.02
N ALA A 38 3.63 17.14 18.17
CA ALA A 38 2.44 16.31 18.35
C ALA A 38 1.14 17.15 18.35
N VAL A 39 1.19 18.40 18.83
CA VAL A 39 0.03 19.30 18.88
C VAL A 39 -0.17 20.06 17.57
N THR A 40 0.92 20.34 16.82
CA THR A 40 0.86 21.06 15.54
C THR A 40 0.75 20.16 14.31
N GLN A 41 0.89 18.84 14.46
CA GLN A 41 0.42 17.97 13.38
C GLN A 41 -1.09 18.23 13.25
N PRO A 42 -1.56 18.69 12.08
CA PRO A 42 -3.00 18.77 11.87
C PRO A 42 -3.53 17.38 12.14
N ARG A 43 -4.30 17.21 13.25
CA ARG A 43 -5.19 16.07 13.34
C ARG A 43 -5.91 16.09 12.02
N ARG A 44 -5.76 15.02 11.21
CA ARG A 44 -6.69 14.78 10.11
C ARG A 44 -8.05 14.95 10.77
N THR A 45 -8.70 16.08 10.53
CA THR A 45 -10.11 16.21 10.80
C THR A 45 -10.72 15.19 9.85
N THR A 46 -10.94 13.99 10.36
CA THR A 46 -11.87 13.05 9.77
C THR A 46 -13.15 13.85 9.68
N ALA A 47 -13.39 14.44 8.50
CA ALA A 47 -14.72 14.84 8.16
C ALA A 47 -15.59 13.62 8.51
N VAL A 48 -16.68 13.86 9.21
CA VAL A 48 -17.68 12.84 9.55
C VAL A 48 -18.41 12.47 8.26
N PHE A 49 -17.66 11.92 7.32
CA PHE A 49 -18.10 11.01 6.29
C PHE A 49 -17.50 9.69 6.75
N ASP A 50 -18.32 8.70 6.93
CA ASP A 50 -17.85 7.33 6.87
C ASP A 50 -17.02 7.25 5.61
N PRO A 51 -15.67 7.23 5.72
CA PRO A 51 -14.87 7.56 4.56
C PRO A 51 -15.06 6.45 3.54
N PRO A 52 -15.27 6.80 2.26
CA PRO A 52 -15.19 5.80 1.22
C PRO A 52 -13.85 5.08 1.32
N VAL A 53 -13.82 3.79 1.05
CA VAL A 53 -12.58 3.02 1.04
C VAL A 53 -11.76 3.46 -0.18
N LEU A 54 -10.68 4.20 -0.01
CA LEU A 54 -9.82 4.59 -1.11
C LEU A 54 -8.83 3.48 -1.46
N ALA A 55 -8.46 3.39 -2.74
CA ALA A 55 -7.34 2.56 -3.18
C ALA A 55 -6.06 2.97 -2.45
N GLY A 56 -5.25 2.02 -2.00
CA GLY A 56 -4.06 2.25 -1.21
C GLY A 56 -4.28 2.32 0.31
N GLN A 57 -5.52 2.37 0.79
CA GLN A 57 -5.82 2.42 2.22
C GLN A 57 -5.86 1.03 2.86
N GLN A 58 -5.66 1.01 4.18
CA GLN A 58 -5.86 -0.19 4.96
C GLN A 58 -7.32 -0.65 4.86
N LEU A 59 -7.49 -1.90 4.44
CA LEU A 59 -8.68 -2.68 4.69
C LEU A 59 -8.57 -3.26 6.10
N TRP A 60 -9.61 -3.80 6.63
CA TRP A 60 -9.66 -4.34 7.99
C TRP A 60 -8.40 -5.12 8.41
N GLY A 61 -7.90 -4.80 9.63
CA GLY A 61 -6.97 -5.57 10.48
C GLY A 61 -5.56 -5.80 9.94
N TYR A 62 -5.37 -6.44 8.79
CA TYR A 62 -4.06 -6.95 8.36
C TYR A 62 -3.71 -6.70 6.91
N CYS A 63 -4.58 -6.08 6.11
CA CYS A 63 -4.39 -5.90 4.68
C CYS A 63 -4.82 -4.52 4.20
N SER A 64 -4.34 -4.17 3.01
CA SER A 64 -4.66 -2.92 2.32
C SER A 64 -5.42 -3.17 1.02
N GLY A 65 -6.08 -2.16 0.50
CA GLY A 65 -6.70 -2.16 -0.82
C GLY A 65 -5.72 -1.72 -1.89
N GLY A 66 -5.77 -2.39 -3.04
CA GLY A 66 -4.96 -2.07 -4.20
C GLY A 66 -5.61 -1.01 -5.09
N PHE A 67 -6.26 -1.44 -6.15
CA PHE A 67 -6.88 -0.59 -7.16
C PHE A 67 -8.35 -0.92 -7.33
N TYR A 68 -9.15 0.08 -7.63
CA TYR A 68 -10.52 -0.14 -8.05
C TYR A 68 -10.58 -0.78 -9.43
N ALA A 69 -11.47 -1.75 -9.58
CA ALA A 69 -11.74 -2.46 -10.82
C ALA A 69 -13.23 -2.79 -10.94
N ARG A 70 -13.66 -3.26 -12.11
CA ARG A 70 -15.03 -3.75 -12.35
C ARG A 70 -15.02 -5.22 -12.73
N ARG A 71 -16.04 -5.92 -12.25
CA ARG A 71 -16.42 -7.26 -12.71
C ARG A 71 -17.87 -7.19 -13.21
N GLY A 72 -18.06 -7.10 -14.52
CA GLY A 72 -19.37 -6.73 -15.06
C GLY A 72 -19.82 -5.37 -14.49
N ASP A 73 -20.97 -5.33 -13.83
CA ASP A 73 -21.51 -4.10 -13.22
C ASP A 73 -21.10 -3.89 -11.77
N THR A 74 -20.29 -4.80 -11.21
CA THR A 74 -19.89 -4.74 -9.81
C THR A 74 -18.56 -4.01 -9.66
N ILE A 75 -18.52 -3.00 -8.78
CA ILE A 75 -17.29 -2.32 -8.38
C ILE A 75 -16.59 -3.15 -7.30
N VAL A 76 -15.30 -3.37 -7.50
CA VAL A 76 -14.45 -4.14 -6.59
C VAL A 76 -13.15 -3.38 -6.30
N LEU A 77 -12.52 -3.68 -5.17
CA LEU A 77 -11.20 -3.19 -4.80
C LEU A 77 -10.25 -4.39 -4.74
N THR A 78 -9.18 -4.38 -5.51
CA THR A 78 -8.20 -5.46 -5.49
C THR A 78 -7.46 -5.51 -4.15
N SER A 79 -7.04 -6.71 -3.74
CA SER A 79 -6.20 -6.96 -2.57
C SER A 79 -5.39 -8.24 -2.82
N THR A 80 -4.58 -8.69 -1.85
CA THR A 80 -3.87 -9.96 -1.97
C THR A 80 -4.73 -11.14 -1.54
N GLY A 81 -4.53 -12.25 -2.23
CA GLY A 81 -5.29 -13.48 -2.00
C GLY A 81 -5.06 -14.11 -0.62
N HIS A 82 -3.84 -14.02 -0.09
CA HIS A 82 -3.52 -14.58 1.23
C HIS A 82 -4.14 -13.82 2.42
N CYS A 83 -4.70 -12.62 2.17
CA CYS A 83 -5.28 -11.82 3.25
C CYS A 83 -6.50 -12.48 3.87
N THR A 84 -7.36 -13.11 3.05
CA THR A 84 -8.59 -13.75 3.54
C THR A 84 -9.24 -14.59 2.46
N GLY A 85 -10.07 -15.55 2.89
CA GLY A 85 -10.82 -16.43 1.99
C GLY A 85 -12.06 -15.76 1.39
N GLU A 86 -12.57 -16.35 0.30
CA GLU A 86 -13.81 -15.98 -0.35
C GLU A 86 -14.99 -15.99 0.65
N GLY A 87 -15.87 -15.01 0.55
CA GLY A 87 -17.04 -14.87 1.41
C GLY A 87 -16.76 -14.21 2.77
N THR A 88 -15.50 -13.91 3.10
CA THR A 88 -15.16 -13.21 4.33
C THR A 88 -15.65 -11.76 4.26
N VAL A 89 -16.34 -11.32 5.32
CA VAL A 89 -16.83 -9.95 5.45
C VAL A 89 -15.72 -9.05 6.00
N ALA A 90 -15.46 -7.95 5.32
CA ALA A 90 -14.59 -6.89 5.81
C ALA A 90 -15.41 -5.85 6.57
N TYR A 91 -14.93 -5.44 7.74
CA TYR A 91 -15.56 -4.43 8.60
C TYR A 91 -14.66 -3.21 8.74
N ASP A 92 -15.23 -2.09 9.15
CA ASP A 92 -14.50 -0.93 9.65
C ASP A 92 -13.82 -1.25 11.00
N ASP A 93 -12.99 -0.33 11.48
CA ASP A 93 -12.28 -0.47 12.75
C ASP A 93 -13.23 -0.57 13.96
N ASP A 94 -14.50 -0.19 13.80
CA ASP A 94 -15.56 -0.39 14.79
C ASP A 94 -16.00 -1.87 14.92
N GLY A 95 -15.57 -2.73 13.99
CA GLY A 95 -15.92 -4.15 13.94
C GLY A 95 -17.37 -4.46 13.58
N THR A 96 -18.15 -3.47 13.21
CA THR A 96 -19.60 -3.60 12.97
C THR A 96 -20.05 -3.11 11.60
N THR A 97 -19.44 -2.05 11.10
CA THR A 97 -19.80 -1.46 9.82
C THR A 97 -19.14 -2.20 8.66
N VAL A 98 -19.95 -2.76 7.76
CA VAL A 98 -19.49 -3.58 6.63
C VAL A 98 -18.83 -2.70 5.57
N ARG A 99 -17.59 -3.02 5.20
CA ARG A 99 -16.89 -2.45 4.04
C ARG A 99 -17.19 -3.20 2.75
N GLY A 100 -17.37 -4.51 2.85
CA GLY A 100 -17.62 -5.38 1.71
C GLY A 100 -17.42 -6.85 2.01
N VAL A 101 -17.42 -7.66 0.95
CA VAL A 101 -17.20 -9.11 1.02
C VAL A 101 -16.10 -9.50 0.06
N PHE A 102 -15.14 -10.33 0.51
CA PHE A 102 -14.05 -10.80 -0.32
C PHE A 102 -14.51 -11.82 -1.35
N GLY A 103 -14.04 -11.65 -2.58
CA GLY A 103 -14.22 -12.58 -3.69
C GLY A 103 -13.18 -13.70 -3.72
N PRO A 104 -13.21 -14.52 -4.79
CA PRO A 104 -12.30 -15.64 -4.94
C PRO A 104 -10.84 -15.19 -5.09
N TYR A 105 -9.96 -16.15 -4.81
CA TYR A 105 -8.53 -16.05 -5.06
C TYR A 105 -8.23 -16.24 -6.55
N ALA A 106 -7.29 -15.47 -7.10
CA ALA A 106 -6.79 -15.70 -8.46
C ALA A 106 -6.07 -17.04 -8.57
N ARG A 107 -6.42 -17.85 -9.55
CA ARG A 107 -5.77 -19.16 -9.81
C ARG A 107 -5.56 -19.35 -11.31
N ASP A 108 -4.43 -19.93 -11.66
CA ASP A 108 -4.17 -20.36 -13.03
C ASP A 108 -5.00 -21.60 -13.37
N ALA A 109 -5.48 -21.69 -14.60
CA ALA A 109 -6.23 -22.84 -15.07
C ALA A 109 -5.39 -24.13 -15.07
N THR A 110 -4.07 -23.98 -15.22
CA THR A 110 -3.10 -25.09 -15.23
C THR A 110 -1.89 -24.75 -14.37
N CYS A 111 -1.31 -25.76 -13.72
CA CYS A 111 -0.08 -25.63 -12.96
C CYS A 111 0.93 -26.69 -13.47
N PRO A 112 2.16 -26.29 -13.85
CA PRO A 112 3.16 -27.24 -14.33
C PRO A 112 3.77 -28.10 -13.22
N TYR A 113 3.44 -27.83 -11.95
CA TYR A 113 3.97 -28.54 -10.78
C TYR A 113 2.96 -29.58 -10.30
N PRO A 114 3.22 -30.90 -10.44
CA PRO A 114 2.28 -31.95 -10.04
C PRO A 114 1.91 -31.86 -8.55
N GLY A 115 0.61 -31.97 -8.27
CA GLY A 115 0.10 -31.89 -6.88
C GLY A 115 0.04 -30.52 -6.27
N HIS A 116 0.33 -29.48 -7.05
CA HIS A 116 0.28 -28.09 -6.62
C HIS A 116 -0.68 -27.27 -7.47
N TRP A 117 -1.01 -26.07 -7.02
CA TRP A 117 -1.73 -25.09 -7.81
C TRP A 117 -0.85 -23.87 -8.06
N CYS A 118 -1.15 -23.12 -9.11
CA CYS A 118 -0.42 -21.91 -9.48
C CYS A 118 -1.33 -20.69 -9.47
N ALA A 119 -0.73 -19.56 -9.22
CA ALA A 119 -1.35 -18.26 -9.42
C ALA A 119 -0.32 -17.30 -10.03
N SER A 120 -0.58 -16.81 -11.24
CA SER A 120 0.25 -15.78 -11.85
C SER A 120 0.20 -14.46 -11.07
N SER A 121 -0.75 -14.35 -10.13
CA SER A 121 -0.87 -13.22 -9.22
C SER A 121 -1.47 -13.67 -7.89
N ASP A 122 -0.83 -13.33 -6.77
CA ASP A 122 -1.41 -13.47 -5.42
C ASP A 122 -2.47 -12.37 -5.20
N MET A 123 -3.62 -12.53 -5.84
CA MET A 123 -4.65 -11.49 -5.84
C MET A 123 -6.04 -12.07 -5.56
N ASN A 124 -6.82 -11.33 -4.81
CA ASN A 124 -8.28 -11.41 -4.73
C ASN A 124 -8.86 -9.99 -4.85
N TYR A 125 -10.13 -9.83 -4.54
CA TYR A 125 -10.79 -8.53 -4.50
C TYR A 125 -11.84 -8.47 -3.40
N LEU A 126 -12.16 -7.26 -2.96
CA LEU A 126 -13.28 -6.93 -2.10
C LEU A 126 -14.42 -6.41 -2.98
N VAL A 127 -15.60 -7.03 -2.93
CA VAL A 127 -16.85 -6.42 -3.41
C VAL A 127 -17.21 -5.36 -2.40
N VAL A 128 -17.01 -4.10 -2.77
CA VAL A 128 -17.17 -2.96 -1.85
C VAL A 128 -18.67 -2.68 -1.63
N ALA A 129 -19.06 -2.45 -0.38
CA ALA A 129 -20.43 -2.03 -0.05
C ALA A 129 -20.76 -0.72 -0.78
N THR A 130 -21.94 -0.61 -1.37
CA THR A 130 -22.28 0.46 -2.33
C THR A 130 -22.16 1.86 -1.74
N ASP A 131 -22.45 2.02 -0.46
CA ASP A 131 -22.33 3.27 0.31
C ASP A 131 -20.88 3.61 0.68
N ARG A 132 -19.93 2.70 0.44
CA ARG A 132 -18.50 2.84 0.68
C ARG A 132 -17.68 3.08 -0.57
N ILE A 133 -18.31 3.03 -1.74
CA ILE A 133 -17.64 3.27 -3.01
C ILE A 133 -17.33 4.78 -3.15
N PRO A 134 -16.06 5.17 -3.43
CA PRO A 134 -15.68 6.56 -3.62
C PRO A 134 -16.09 7.05 -5.03
N TRP A 135 -17.40 7.16 -5.27
CA TRP A 135 -17.93 7.59 -6.57
C TRP A 135 -17.28 8.89 -7.04
N GLY A 136 -16.90 8.95 -8.30
CA GLY A 136 -16.12 10.06 -8.87
C GLY A 136 -14.62 10.02 -8.59
N HIS A 137 -14.10 8.99 -7.88
CA HIS A 137 -12.69 8.85 -7.53
C HIS A 137 -12.15 7.42 -7.69
N LEU A 138 -12.79 6.58 -8.51
CA LEU A 138 -12.41 5.17 -8.68
C LEU A 138 -11.02 5.01 -9.33
N ASN A 139 -10.56 6.01 -10.05
CA ASN A 139 -9.22 6.07 -10.65
C ASN A 139 -8.18 6.79 -9.77
N VAL A 140 -8.45 6.96 -8.47
CA VAL A 140 -7.58 7.66 -7.54
C VAL A 140 -6.96 6.68 -6.56
N VAL A 141 -5.63 6.76 -6.38
CA VAL A 141 -4.88 6.02 -5.36
C VAL A 141 -4.43 6.99 -4.27
N ASP A 142 -4.76 6.70 -3.03
CA ASP A 142 -4.26 7.44 -1.87
C ASP A 142 -2.77 7.11 -1.67
N LEU A 143 -1.92 8.12 -1.62
CA LEU A 143 -0.49 8.02 -1.33
C LEU A 143 -0.14 8.55 0.08
N GLY A 144 -1.11 8.59 0.96
CA GLY A 144 -0.92 9.04 2.33
C GLY A 144 -0.49 10.51 2.41
N THR A 145 0.69 10.78 2.98
CA THR A 145 1.23 12.14 3.12
C THR A 145 1.62 12.79 1.80
N ASP A 146 1.86 12.00 0.76
CA ASP A 146 2.23 12.49 -0.58
C ASP A 146 1.00 12.82 -1.44
N GLY A 147 -0.22 12.76 -0.86
CA GLY A 147 -1.47 13.12 -1.50
C GLY A 147 -2.09 11.99 -2.31
N TYR A 148 -2.54 12.28 -3.52
CA TYR A 148 -3.27 11.34 -4.35
C TYR A 148 -2.62 11.20 -5.73
N ARG A 149 -2.70 9.98 -6.29
CA ARG A 149 -2.34 9.71 -7.69
C ARG A 149 -3.61 9.43 -8.48
N VAL A 150 -3.85 10.23 -9.50
CA VAL A 150 -4.92 9.97 -10.48
C VAL A 150 -4.36 9.06 -11.56
N ILE A 151 -5.04 7.95 -11.81
CA ILE A 151 -4.74 7.04 -12.93
C ILE A 151 -5.36 7.64 -14.18
N PRO A 152 -4.55 7.97 -15.22
CA PRO A 152 -5.08 8.54 -16.46
C PRO A 152 -6.03 7.57 -17.18
N PRO A 153 -7.06 8.08 -17.88
CA PRO A 153 -7.93 7.26 -18.72
C PRO A 153 -7.15 6.43 -19.72
N GLY A 154 -7.54 5.16 -19.89
CA GLY A 154 -6.90 4.25 -20.83
C GLY A 154 -5.53 3.70 -20.36
N THR A 155 -5.11 3.98 -19.12
CA THR A 155 -3.89 3.40 -18.56
C THR A 155 -3.98 1.87 -18.55
N ARG A 156 -3.05 1.22 -19.22
CA ARG A 156 -2.89 -0.24 -19.17
C ARG A 156 -2.11 -0.61 -17.91
N PRO A 157 -2.60 -1.55 -17.08
CA PRO A 157 -1.84 -2.07 -15.96
C PRO A 157 -0.60 -2.83 -16.45
N LEU A 158 0.49 -2.76 -15.68
CA LEU A 158 1.71 -3.49 -16.00
C LEU A 158 1.58 -4.95 -15.59
N GLY A 159 2.16 -5.82 -16.41
CA GLY A 159 2.35 -7.23 -16.14
C GLY A 159 3.81 -7.55 -15.77
N CYS A 160 4.05 -8.84 -15.56
CA CYS A 160 5.36 -9.37 -15.16
C CYS A 160 6.49 -8.98 -16.13
N THR A 161 6.21 -8.92 -17.43
CA THR A 161 7.21 -8.63 -18.47
C THR A 161 7.44 -7.15 -18.71
N ASP A 162 6.56 -6.29 -18.17
CA ASP A 162 6.61 -4.85 -18.37
C ASP A 162 7.52 -4.12 -17.38
N VAL A 163 8.00 -4.83 -16.35
CA VAL A 163 8.80 -4.29 -15.25
C VAL A 163 10.26 -4.72 -15.38
N ALA A 164 11.18 -3.80 -15.17
CA ALA A 164 12.62 -4.04 -15.25
C ALA A 164 13.33 -3.70 -13.92
N ILE A 165 14.46 -4.37 -13.66
CA ILE A 165 15.32 -4.04 -12.53
C ILE A 165 15.78 -2.58 -12.65
N GLY A 166 15.69 -1.82 -11.53
CA GLY A 166 16.01 -0.40 -11.47
C GLY A 166 14.80 0.52 -11.70
N ASP A 167 13.67 0.02 -12.18
CA ASP A 167 12.44 0.82 -12.30
C ASP A 167 12.03 1.38 -10.94
N ALA A 168 11.54 2.64 -10.93
CA ALA A 168 11.06 3.28 -9.73
C ALA A 168 9.70 2.69 -9.30
N VAL A 169 9.63 2.20 -8.07
CA VAL A 169 8.42 1.66 -7.43
C VAL A 169 7.91 2.62 -6.37
N GLU A 170 6.61 2.75 -6.33
CA GLU A 170 5.86 3.45 -5.28
C GLU A 170 4.86 2.46 -4.69
N ILE A 171 4.74 2.44 -3.35
CA ILE A 171 3.72 1.68 -2.65
C ILE A 171 3.01 2.57 -1.65
N ASN A 172 1.70 2.45 -1.56
CA ASN A 172 0.95 2.85 -0.39
C ASN A 172 0.28 1.62 0.23
N GLY A 173 0.55 1.42 1.50
CA GLY A 173 -0.01 0.35 2.31
C GLY A 173 -0.60 0.93 3.58
N ARG A 174 -0.66 0.13 4.65
CA ARG A 174 -1.32 0.45 5.91
C ARG A 174 -1.01 1.83 6.46
N ASP A 175 0.26 2.21 6.56
CA ASP A 175 0.66 3.36 7.36
C ASP A 175 1.51 4.39 6.62
N SER A 176 2.01 4.09 5.43
CA SER A 176 2.94 5.00 4.78
C SER A 176 3.18 4.73 3.30
N TYR A 177 3.33 5.82 2.59
CA TYR A 177 3.87 5.84 1.25
C TYR A 177 5.40 5.68 1.26
N ARG A 178 5.90 4.81 0.38
CA ARG A 178 7.32 4.48 0.28
C ARG A 178 7.74 4.32 -1.17
N ARG A 179 9.02 4.55 -1.43
CA ARG A 179 9.64 4.44 -2.77
C ARG A 179 10.93 3.64 -2.72
N GLY A 180 11.24 2.99 -3.83
CA GLY A 180 12.51 2.29 -4.03
C GLY A 180 12.60 1.73 -5.44
N PRO A 181 13.75 1.20 -5.86
CA PRO A 181 13.91 0.56 -7.15
C PRO A 181 13.47 -0.90 -7.12
N VAL A 182 13.03 -1.41 -8.27
CA VAL A 182 12.92 -2.86 -8.51
C VAL A 182 14.29 -3.52 -8.36
N THR A 183 14.36 -4.61 -7.62
CA THR A 183 15.58 -5.39 -7.38
C THR A 183 15.59 -6.76 -8.04
N GLY A 184 14.39 -7.32 -8.31
CA GLY A 184 14.24 -8.61 -8.98
C GLY A 184 12.91 -8.67 -9.74
N THR A 185 12.87 -9.46 -10.81
CA THR A 185 11.69 -9.69 -11.62
C THR A 185 11.51 -11.16 -11.92
N ARG A 186 10.26 -11.61 -12.06
CA ARG A 186 9.91 -13.00 -12.41
C ARG A 186 10.46 -14.05 -11.43
N GLU A 187 10.52 -13.71 -10.15
CA GLU A 187 10.93 -14.63 -9.11
C GLU A 187 9.85 -15.69 -8.94
N ASN A 188 10.21 -16.96 -9.21
CA ASN A 188 9.30 -18.08 -8.97
C ASN A 188 9.28 -18.38 -7.48
N LEU A 189 8.12 -18.19 -6.85
CA LEU A 189 7.95 -18.37 -5.41
C LEU A 189 7.06 -19.58 -5.13
N TYR A 190 7.58 -20.51 -4.35
CA TYR A 190 6.79 -21.57 -3.72
C TYR A 190 6.34 -21.12 -2.32
N SER A 191 5.04 -21.22 -2.05
CA SER A 191 4.46 -20.89 -0.75
C SER A 191 3.79 -22.10 -0.12
N PRO A 192 4.45 -22.78 0.85
CA PRO A 192 3.82 -23.89 1.57
C PRO A 192 2.67 -23.41 2.48
N ALA A 193 2.70 -22.16 2.94
CA ALA A 193 1.65 -21.59 3.79
C ALA A 193 0.31 -21.38 3.05
N GLU A 194 0.32 -21.44 1.72
CA GLU A 194 -0.86 -21.29 0.87
C GLU A 194 -1.16 -22.61 0.14
N ASP A 195 -1.27 -23.70 0.90
CA ASP A 195 -1.60 -25.03 0.39
C ASP A 195 -0.70 -25.48 -0.77
N GLY A 196 0.59 -25.08 -0.75
CA GLY A 196 1.54 -25.46 -1.78
C GLY A 196 1.39 -24.69 -3.10
N ALA A 197 1.07 -23.43 -3.03
CA ALA A 197 0.96 -22.55 -4.19
C ALA A 197 2.31 -22.21 -4.82
N TYR A 198 2.34 -22.13 -6.15
CA TYR A 198 3.42 -21.53 -6.91
C TYR A 198 3.00 -20.21 -7.53
N PHE A 199 3.85 -19.19 -7.38
CA PHE A 199 3.71 -17.88 -8.00
C PHE A 199 4.82 -17.71 -9.04
N PRO A 200 4.53 -17.91 -10.34
CA PRO A 200 5.55 -17.91 -11.39
C PRO A 200 6.11 -16.52 -11.67
N CYS A 201 5.49 -15.49 -11.12
CA CYS A 201 5.97 -14.12 -11.20
C CYS A 201 5.71 -13.35 -9.92
N MET A 202 6.77 -13.15 -9.15
CA MET A 202 6.84 -12.15 -8.09
C MET A 202 7.89 -11.12 -8.47
N ILE A 203 7.68 -9.88 -8.10
CA ILE A 203 8.60 -8.78 -8.37
C ILE A 203 9.03 -8.20 -7.03
N SER A 204 10.34 -8.04 -6.83
CA SER A 204 10.92 -7.48 -5.61
C SER A 204 11.38 -6.04 -5.79
N ALA A 205 11.29 -5.24 -4.73
CA ALA A 205 11.76 -3.86 -4.70
C ALA A 205 12.42 -3.53 -3.36
N ALA A 206 13.44 -2.65 -3.39
CA ALA A 206 14.14 -2.18 -2.20
C ALA A 206 13.29 -1.19 -1.40
N ILE A 207 12.18 -1.67 -0.87
CA ILE A 207 11.22 -0.92 -0.05
C ILE A 207 10.92 -1.75 1.19
N ALA A 208 11.16 -1.20 2.38
CA ALA A 208 10.78 -1.87 3.62
C ALA A 208 9.26 -1.99 3.71
N VAL A 209 8.76 -3.18 4.07
CA VAL A 209 7.33 -3.45 4.25
C VAL A 209 7.06 -4.05 5.62
N ALA A 210 5.84 -3.88 6.09
CA ALA A 210 5.37 -4.34 7.39
C ALA A 210 4.03 -5.09 7.26
N PRO A 211 3.64 -5.88 8.26
CA PRO A 211 2.32 -6.47 8.33
C PRO A 211 1.23 -5.40 8.16
N GLY A 212 0.28 -5.66 7.26
CA GLY A 212 -0.78 -4.71 6.88
C GLY A 212 -0.56 -4.00 5.55
N ASP A 213 0.66 -4.01 5.00
CA ASP A 213 0.95 -3.50 3.66
C ASP A 213 0.43 -4.44 2.55
N SER A 214 0.18 -5.72 2.89
CA SER A 214 -0.39 -6.72 1.97
C SER A 214 -1.66 -6.19 1.32
N GLY A 215 -1.76 -6.29 -0.01
CA GLY A 215 -2.88 -5.77 -0.81
C GLY A 215 -2.72 -4.31 -1.24
N GLY A 216 -1.80 -3.56 -0.64
CA GLY A 216 -1.57 -2.16 -0.97
C GLY A 216 -1.21 -1.93 -2.44
N ALA A 217 -1.63 -0.77 -2.97
CA ALA A 217 -1.41 -0.39 -4.37
C ALA A 217 0.08 -0.19 -4.67
N VAL A 218 0.59 -0.88 -5.69
CA VAL A 218 1.96 -0.74 -6.18
C VAL A 218 1.95 -0.11 -7.57
N LEU A 219 2.67 1.00 -7.70
CA LEU A 219 2.89 1.70 -8.95
C LEU A 219 4.36 1.52 -9.37
N VAL A 220 4.60 1.26 -10.65
CA VAL A 220 5.94 1.27 -11.24
C VAL A 220 5.99 2.37 -12.29
N ARG A 221 6.95 3.29 -12.16
CA ARG A 221 7.01 4.50 -13.02
C ARG A 221 5.70 5.31 -13.01
N GLY A 222 4.95 5.27 -11.87
CA GLY A 222 3.64 5.91 -11.73
C GLY A 222 2.46 5.18 -12.40
N ILE A 223 2.68 3.98 -12.95
CA ILE A 223 1.67 3.16 -13.63
C ILE A 223 1.24 2.03 -12.68
N PRO A 224 -0.07 1.70 -12.56
CA PRO A 224 -0.55 0.53 -11.81
C PRO A 224 0.16 -0.75 -12.23
N ALA A 225 0.86 -1.39 -11.31
CA ALA A 225 1.75 -2.51 -11.60
C ALA A 225 1.47 -3.77 -10.79
N GLY A 226 0.92 -3.63 -9.60
CA GLY A 226 0.69 -4.80 -8.74
C GLY A 226 0.00 -4.46 -7.43
N VAL A 227 -0.16 -5.48 -6.62
CA VAL A 227 -0.52 -5.36 -5.21
C VAL A 227 0.60 -5.93 -4.34
N SER A 228 0.88 -5.26 -3.22
CA SER A 228 1.86 -5.74 -2.24
C SER A 228 1.44 -7.11 -1.73
N SER A 229 2.33 -8.09 -1.80
CA SER A 229 2.00 -9.46 -1.44
C SER A 229 2.86 -9.98 -0.30
N ARG A 230 4.18 -9.86 -0.38
CA ARG A 230 5.10 -10.54 0.54
C ARG A 230 6.23 -9.63 0.97
N SER A 231 6.97 -10.12 1.97
CA SER A 231 8.26 -9.59 2.35
C SER A 231 9.35 -10.59 1.98
N PHE A 232 10.35 -10.13 1.21
CA PHE A 232 11.62 -10.83 0.97
C PHE A 232 12.70 -10.17 1.84
N ASP A 233 13.08 -10.79 2.95
CA ASP A 233 14.06 -10.24 3.91
C ASP A 233 13.77 -8.79 4.32
N GLY A 234 12.48 -8.47 4.56
CA GLY A 234 12.04 -7.13 4.91
C GLY A 234 11.78 -6.20 3.72
N SER A 235 12.07 -6.64 2.50
CA SER A 235 11.84 -5.88 1.26
C SER A 235 10.52 -6.26 0.61
N LEU A 236 9.92 -5.33 -0.14
CA LEU A 236 8.65 -5.51 -0.84
C LEU A 236 8.75 -6.63 -1.89
N GLY A 237 7.84 -7.59 -1.80
CA GLY A 237 7.44 -8.45 -2.89
C GLY A 237 6.02 -8.10 -3.34
N PHE A 238 5.81 -7.88 -4.62
CA PHE A 238 4.50 -7.59 -5.17
C PHE A 238 4.16 -8.50 -6.35
N THR A 239 2.87 -8.73 -6.52
CA THR A 239 2.32 -9.57 -7.57
C THR A 239 1.81 -8.71 -8.71
N PRO A 240 1.98 -9.14 -9.98
CA PRO A 240 1.63 -8.32 -11.13
C PRO A 240 0.11 -8.11 -11.26
N LEU A 241 -0.27 -6.86 -11.57
CA LEU A 241 -1.68 -6.46 -11.63
C LEU A 241 -2.37 -6.99 -12.88
N ALA A 242 -1.72 -6.94 -14.04
CA ALA A 242 -2.36 -7.32 -15.31
C ALA A 242 -2.80 -8.79 -15.31
N GLU A 243 -1.94 -9.68 -14.84
CA GLU A 243 -2.23 -11.11 -14.75
C GLU A 243 -3.37 -11.39 -13.75
N GLY A 244 -3.35 -10.73 -12.59
CA GLY A 244 -4.40 -10.91 -11.58
C GLY A 244 -5.76 -10.39 -12.05
N LEU A 245 -5.81 -9.23 -12.72
CA LEU A 245 -7.04 -8.72 -13.31
C LEU A 245 -7.59 -9.68 -14.36
N ALA A 246 -6.72 -10.22 -15.24
CA ALA A 246 -7.12 -11.18 -16.26
C ALA A 246 -7.68 -12.48 -15.65
N GLN A 247 -7.00 -13.03 -14.63
CA GLN A 247 -7.45 -14.26 -13.95
C GLN A 247 -8.81 -14.09 -13.26
N LEU A 248 -9.06 -12.92 -12.68
CA LEU A 248 -10.30 -12.64 -11.95
C LEU A 248 -11.42 -12.08 -12.85
N GLY A 249 -11.14 -11.85 -14.14
CA GLY A 249 -12.09 -11.23 -15.07
C GLY A 249 -12.42 -9.79 -14.69
N LEU A 250 -11.42 -9.05 -14.26
CA LEU A 250 -11.55 -7.66 -13.80
C LEU A 250 -11.02 -6.68 -14.84
N VAL A 251 -11.62 -5.49 -14.87
CA VAL A 251 -11.16 -4.35 -15.66
C VAL A 251 -10.79 -3.22 -14.73
N LEU A 252 -9.54 -2.71 -14.83
CA LEU A 252 -9.05 -1.60 -14.01
C LEU A 252 -9.88 -0.34 -14.22
N CYS A 253 -10.28 0.32 -13.14
CA CYS A 253 -10.93 1.62 -13.21
C CYS A 253 -9.91 2.72 -13.50
N THR A 254 -9.94 3.27 -14.70
CA THR A 254 -9.05 4.35 -15.16
C THR A 254 -9.79 5.67 -15.37
N THR A 255 -11.10 5.71 -15.12
CA THR A 255 -11.92 6.91 -15.15
C THR A 255 -12.63 7.08 -13.80
N PRO A 256 -13.05 8.32 -13.44
CA PRO A 256 -13.77 8.56 -12.19
C PRO A 256 -15.03 7.70 -12.05
N ASP A 257 -15.76 7.51 -13.14
CA ASP A 257 -17.02 6.76 -13.16
C ASP A 257 -16.83 5.28 -13.49
N CYS A 258 -15.58 4.86 -13.72
CA CYS A 258 -15.22 3.51 -14.16
C CYS A 258 -16.10 3.02 -15.33
N GLU A 259 -16.34 3.90 -16.27
CA GLU A 259 -17.06 3.56 -17.48
C GLU A 259 -16.35 2.41 -18.20
N LEU A 260 -17.13 1.43 -18.64
CA LEU A 260 -16.62 0.36 -19.48
C LEU A 260 -16.13 0.99 -20.78
N VAL A 261 -14.81 1.05 -20.96
CA VAL A 261 -14.29 0.99 -22.31
C VAL A 261 -14.64 -0.41 -22.80
N PRO A 262 -15.48 -0.59 -23.83
CA PRO A 262 -15.73 -1.89 -24.40
C PRO A 262 -14.37 -2.56 -24.64
N PRO A 263 -14.20 -3.87 -24.42
CA PRO A 263 -12.98 -4.54 -24.82
C PRO A 263 -12.74 -4.16 -26.27
N GLY A 264 -11.67 -3.36 -26.49
CA GLY A 264 -11.34 -2.94 -27.84
C GLY A 264 -11.25 -4.22 -28.66
N ASP A 265 -11.94 -4.26 -29.77
CA ASP A 265 -11.83 -5.33 -30.75
C ASP A 265 -10.33 -5.51 -30.97
N GLY A 266 -9.80 -6.63 -30.44
CA GLY A 266 -8.41 -6.99 -30.65
C GLY A 266 -8.14 -6.90 -32.14
N PRO A 267 -6.93 -6.56 -32.61
CA PRO A 267 -6.65 -6.36 -33.98
C PRO A 267 -7.19 -7.57 -34.76
N THR A 268 -8.30 -7.36 -35.48
CA THR A 268 -8.81 -8.32 -36.46
C THR A 268 -7.65 -8.55 -37.40
N GLY A 269 -7.00 -9.72 -37.25
CA GLY A 269 -5.95 -10.12 -38.14
C GLY A 269 -6.46 -9.95 -39.58
N ALA A 270 -5.95 -8.90 -40.24
CA ALA A 270 -6.09 -8.74 -41.67
C ALA A 270 -5.35 -9.94 -42.26
N GLY A 271 -6.12 -10.98 -42.57
CA GLY A 271 -5.70 -12.00 -43.50
C GLY A 271 -5.62 -11.36 -44.87
N GLY A 272 -4.49 -11.41 -45.43
CA GLY A 272 -4.16 -11.10 -46.81
C GLY A 272 -3.01 -11.99 -47.24
#